data_2d5a1fa0c39c9cf66d1126b44f1ef32b
#
_entry.id   2d5a1fa0c39c9cf66d1126b44f1ef32b
#
_cell.length_a   1.000
_cell.length_b   1.000
_cell.length_c   1.000
_cell.angle_alpha   90.00
_cell.angle_beta   90.00
_cell.angle_gamma   90.00
#
_symmetry.space_group_name_H-M   'P 1'
#
loop_
_entity.id
_entity.type
_entity.pdbx_description
1 polymer ?
#
loop_
_entity_poly.entity_id
_entity_poly.type
_entity_poly.pdbx_seq_one_letter_code
_entity_poly.pdbx_strand_id
1 'polypeptide(L)'
;MIKTALVTPDKHFPIHCQKAINVVCKCIEIAKPDIYIDLGDTGEWDLFGTHKWKEIEKPPPQILNPMRQKQVKQVNKCMDQIDESLDIAGCKERYFMQGNHELWLDKVAKRNDRPEYYTQNALKLEERGYEYYPYKQKKVLQIGKMLFTHGKYTSKYHTFSHIDKYGKNIMYGHTHDLQRFTKSEYEKTISSWSMGCLKDITKDEDWLLGKPVNWNHGFALVHFFKNGNFIVEVIEILNGVTVFRGEVVDGRKK
;
A
#
# COMPACT_ATOMS: atom_id res chain seq x y z
N MET A 1 -12.87 -9.06 -22.76
CA MET A 1 -13.39 -8.54 -21.49
C MET A 1 -12.28 -7.66 -20.92
N ILE A 2 -12.56 -6.51 -20.38
CA ILE A 2 -11.62 -5.65 -19.65
C ILE A 2 -11.60 -6.19 -18.22
N LYS A 3 -10.39 -6.42 -17.64
CA LYS A 3 -10.23 -6.66 -16.21
C LYS A 3 -9.90 -5.35 -15.50
N THR A 4 -10.47 -5.14 -14.32
CA THR A 4 -10.21 -3.96 -13.50
C THR A 4 -9.44 -4.34 -12.24
N ALA A 5 -8.44 -3.53 -11.88
CA ALA A 5 -7.70 -3.67 -10.64
C ALA A 5 -7.82 -2.39 -9.80
N LEU A 6 -8.24 -2.52 -8.55
CA LEU A 6 -8.15 -1.43 -7.59
C LEU A 6 -6.85 -1.58 -6.79
N VAL A 7 -6.08 -0.50 -6.72
CA VAL A 7 -4.71 -0.50 -6.17
C VAL A 7 -4.63 0.50 -5.02
N THR A 8 -4.23 0.04 -3.84
CA THR A 8 -4.10 0.89 -2.66
C THR A 8 -2.66 0.95 -2.16
N PRO A 9 -2.14 2.14 -1.82
CA PRO A 9 -0.82 2.31 -1.21
C PRO A 9 -0.89 2.29 0.32
N ASP A 10 0.19 2.31 0.96
CA ASP A 10 0.68 2.72 2.27
C ASP A 10 -0.42 3.14 3.27
N LYS A 11 -1.01 2.20 3.98
CA LYS A 11 -2.11 2.43 4.92
C LYS A 11 -1.62 2.77 6.32
N HIS A 12 -0.48 2.18 6.71
CA HIS A 12 0.14 2.35 8.04
C HIS A 12 -0.82 2.11 9.20
N PHE A 13 -1.65 1.06 9.12
CA PHE A 13 -2.51 0.71 10.23
C PHE A 13 -1.73 0.52 11.55
N PRO A 14 -2.22 1.00 12.69
CA PRO A 14 -3.53 1.65 12.93
C PRO A 14 -3.52 3.19 12.83
N ILE A 15 -2.44 3.83 12.32
CA ILE A 15 -2.32 5.30 12.22
C ILE A 15 -2.75 5.83 10.85
N HIS A 16 -3.74 5.19 10.26
CA HIS A 16 -4.34 5.53 8.97
C HIS A 16 -5.35 6.67 9.07
N CYS A 17 -5.66 7.28 7.95
CA CYS A 17 -6.78 8.21 7.82
C CYS A 17 -8.08 7.41 7.61
N GLN A 18 -8.88 7.26 8.66
CA GLN A 18 -10.13 6.49 8.59
C GLN A 18 -11.08 6.99 7.50
N LYS A 19 -11.14 8.31 7.26
CA LYS A 19 -11.98 8.90 6.20
C LYS A 19 -11.51 8.46 4.80
N ALA A 20 -10.20 8.36 4.59
CA ALA A 20 -9.63 7.88 3.34
C ALA A 20 -9.90 6.37 3.15
N ILE A 21 -9.77 5.55 4.20
CA ILE A 21 -10.13 4.13 4.15
C ILE A 21 -11.62 3.95 3.82
N ASN A 22 -12.52 4.74 4.44
CA ASN A 22 -13.95 4.68 4.12
C ASN A 22 -14.23 5.01 2.65
N VAL A 23 -13.53 6.00 2.07
CA VAL A 23 -13.63 6.28 0.62
C VAL A 23 -13.21 5.07 -0.20
N VAL A 24 -12.05 4.47 0.13
CA VAL A 24 -11.54 3.29 -0.58
C VAL A 24 -12.55 2.14 -0.52
N CYS A 25 -13.09 1.82 0.66
CA CYS A 25 -14.09 0.77 0.84
C CYS A 25 -15.34 1.01 -0.04
N LYS A 26 -15.90 2.23 0.00
CA LYS A 26 -17.04 2.60 -0.85
C LYS A 26 -16.72 2.49 -2.34
N CYS A 27 -15.52 2.92 -2.74
CA CYS A 27 -15.09 2.81 -4.14
C CYS A 27 -14.86 1.36 -4.58
N ILE A 28 -14.41 0.45 -3.69
CA ILE A 28 -14.35 -1.00 -3.95
C ILE A 28 -15.74 -1.55 -4.26
N GLU A 29 -16.73 -1.23 -3.42
CA GLU A 29 -18.11 -1.70 -3.58
C GLU A 29 -18.77 -1.16 -4.87
N ILE A 30 -18.49 0.10 -5.24
CA ILE A 30 -18.96 0.73 -6.49
C ILE A 30 -18.24 0.15 -7.71
N ALA A 31 -16.90 -0.01 -7.64
CA ALA A 31 -16.10 -0.48 -8.77
C ALA A 31 -16.30 -1.96 -9.05
N LYS A 32 -16.48 -2.78 -8.00
CA LYS A 32 -16.47 -4.25 -8.05
C LYS A 32 -15.29 -4.76 -8.86
N PRO A 33 -14.05 -4.47 -8.44
CA PRO A 33 -12.86 -4.79 -9.21
C PRO A 33 -12.67 -6.31 -9.30
N ASP A 34 -12.15 -6.79 -10.43
CA ASP A 34 -11.74 -8.19 -10.59
C ASP A 34 -10.52 -8.52 -9.72
N ILE A 35 -9.65 -7.52 -9.52
CA ILE A 35 -8.35 -7.64 -8.87
C ILE A 35 -8.20 -6.55 -7.81
N TYR A 36 -7.65 -6.91 -6.66
CA TYR A 36 -7.18 -5.95 -5.65
C TYR A 36 -5.67 -6.07 -5.46
N ILE A 37 -4.98 -4.94 -5.38
CA ILE A 37 -3.52 -4.90 -5.19
C ILE A 37 -3.21 -3.99 -4.00
N ASP A 38 -2.63 -4.57 -2.97
CA ASP A 38 -2.04 -3.87 -1.83
C ASP A 38 -0.56 -3.62 -2.11
N LEU A 39 -0.15 -2.36 -2.19
CA LEU A 39 1.24 -1.99 -2.50
C LEU A 39 2.19 -2.08 -1.29
N GLY A 40 1.71 -2.52 -0.12
CA GLY A 40 2.52 -2.69 1.10
C GLY A 40 2.50 -1.48 2.02
N ASP A 41 3.35 -1.51 3.04
CA ASP A 41 3.32 -0.64 4.21
C ASP A 41 1.88 -0.53 4.76
N THR A 42 1.25 -1.71 4.86
CA THR A 42 -0.12 -1.86 5.37
C THR A 42 -0.17 -1.63 6.87
N GLY A 43 0.88 -2.01 7.60
CA GLY A 43 1.04 -1.71 9.02
C GLY A 43 2.20 -0.77 9.31
N GLU A 44 2.07 0.02 10.38
CA GLU A 44 3.15 0.92 10.82
C GLU A 44 4.36 0.15 11.38
N TRP A 45 4.13 -0.89 12.13
CA TRP A 45 5.13 -1.82 12.69
C TRP A 45 6.26 -1.17 13.50
N ASP A 46 6.04 0.00 14.09
CA ASP A 46 7.02 0.75 14.87
C ASP A 46 7.63 -0.06 16.04
N LEU A 47 6.84 -0.97 16.66
CA LEU A 47 7.31 -1.86 17.72
C LEU A 47 8.25 -2.96 17.23
N PHE A 48 8.30 -3.21 15.93
CA PHE A 48 9.19 -4.17 15.28
C PHE A 48 10.41 -3.49 14.66
N GLY A 49 10.31 -2.20 14.33
CA GLY A 49 11.39 -1.37 13.80
C GLY A 49 12.48 -1.08 14.80
N THR A 50 13.53 -0.41 14.34
CA THR A 50 14.64 0.07 15.18
C THR A 50 14.57 1.57 15.45
N HIS A 51 13.81 2.31 14.63
CA HIS A 51 13.77 3.77 14.69
C HIS A 51 13.19 4.28 16.00
N LYS A 52 12.11 3.70 16.47
CA LYS A 52 11.46 4.04 17.76
C LYS A 52 12.38 3.95 18.97
N TRP A 53 13.37 3.04 18.90
CA TRP A 53 14.27 2.74 20.02
C TRP A 53 15.63 3.47 19.93
N LYS A 54 15.73 4.51 19.10
CA LYS A 54 16.98 5.29 19.01
C LYS A 54 17.17 6.25 20.18
N GLU A 55 16.07 6.82 20.65
CA GLU A 55 16.06 7.87 21.68
C GLU A 55 15.44 7.41 23.00
N ILE A 56 14.77 6.26 23.00
CA ILE A 56 14.16 5.68 24.19
C ILE A 56 14.62 4.26 24.41
N GLU A 57 14.72 3.86 25.67
CA GLU A 57 15.10 2.50 26.02
C GLU A 57 14.08 1.48 25.53
N LYS A 58 14.57 0.43 24.89
CA LYS A 58 13.72 -0.65 24.38
C LYS A 58 13.24 -1.52 25.53
N PRO A 59 11.92 -1.70 25.72
CA PRO A 59 11.39 -2.55 26.79
C PRO A 59 11.90 -3.99 26.70
N PRO A 60 12.03 -4.68 27.83
CA PRO A 60 12.39 -6.09 27.83
C PRO A 60 11.33 -6.96 27.13
N PRO A 61 11.70 -8.16 26.64
CA PRO A 61 10.81 -9.00 25.85
C PRO A 61 9.47 -9.31 26.52
N GLN A 62 9.43 -9.42 27.84
CA GLN A 62 8.21 -9.71 28.61
C GLN A 62 7.14 -8.62 28.46
N ILE A 63 7.55 -7.37 28.27
CA ILE A 63 6.68 -6.21 28.05
C ILE A 63 6.45 -6.02 26.54
N LEU A 64 7.51 -6.10 25.74
CA LEU A 64 7.45 -5.78 24.32
C LEU A 64 6.64 -6.80 23.50
N ASN A 65 6.72 -8.10 23.83
CA ASN A 65 6.02 -9.12 23.07
C ASN A 65 4.48 -9.01 23.16
N PRO A 66 3.86 -8.78 24.34
CA PRO A 66 2.43 -8.49 24.40
C PRO A 66 2.03 -7.23 23.61
N MET A 67 2.86 -6.17 23.60
CA MET A 67 2.61 -4.96 22.82
C MET A 67 2.62 -5.26 21.32
N ARG A 68 3.58 -6.04 20.84
CA ARG A 68 3.65 -6.48 19.44
C ARG A 68 2.45 -7.31 19.02
N GLN A 69 2.04 -8.26 19.86
CA GLN A 69 0.84 -9.07 19.60
C GLN A 69 -0.42 -8.19 19.51
N LYS A 70 -0.53 -7.18 20.40
CA LYS A 70 -1.63 -6.21 20.34
C LYS A 70 -1.60 -5.41 19.02
N GLN A 71 -0.42 -4.94 18.59
CA GLN A 71 -0.28 -4.23 17.31
C GLN A 71 -0.69 -5.10 16.12
N VAL A 72 -0.23 -6.36 16.06
CA VAL A 72 -0.65 -7.32 15.02
C VAL A 72 -2.16 -7.48 14.99
N LYS A 73 -2.81 -7.65 16.15
CA LYS A 73 -4.28 -7.75 16.22
C LYS A 73 -4.97 -6.48 15.72
N GLN A 74 -4.44 -5.30 16.07
CA GLN A 74 -5.01 -4.02 15.63
C GLN A 74 -4.91 -3.85 14.11
N VAL A 75 -3.76 -4.16 13.52
CA VAL A 75 -3.56 -4.09 12.06
C VAL A 75 -4.53 -5.04 11.34
N ASN A 76 -4.64 -6.30 11.79
CA ASN A 76 -5.59 -7.25 11.21
C ASN A 76 -7.02 -6.73 11.27
N LYS A 77 -7.46 -6.19 12.42
CA LYS A 77 -8.80 -5.59 12.56
C LYS A 77 -9.04 -4.44 11.58
N CYS A 78 -8.01 -3.65 11.27
CA CYS A 78 -8.13 -2.58 10.29
C CYS A 78 -8.20 -3.14 8.85
N MET A 79 -7.45 -4.21 8.55
CA MET A 79 -7.53 -4.90 7.26
C MET A 79 -8.90 -5.50 7.01
N ASP A 80 -9.57 -6.00 8.06
CA ASP A 80 -10.89 -6.62 7.95
C ASP A 80 -11.91 -5.69 7.25
N GLN A 81 -11.81 -4.36 7.42
CA GLN A 81 -12.69 -3.38 6.76
C GLN A 81 -12.55 -3.41 5.23
N ILE A 82 -11.32 -3.53 4.74
CA ILE A 82 -11.06 -3.59 3.29
C ILE A 82 -11.48 -4.96 2.76
N ASP A 83 -11.14 -6.03 3.47
CA ASP A 83 -11.50 -7.39 3.07
C ASP A 83 -13.02 -7.58 3.00
N GLU A 84 -13.77 -7.02 3.94
CA GLU A 84 -15.23 -7.02 3.93
C GLU A 84 -15.80 -6.35 2.66
N SER A 85 -15.28 -5.18 2.29
CA SER A 85 -15.69 -4.50 1.06
C SER A 85 -15.30 -5.28 -0.20
N LEU A 86 -14.14 -5.97 -0.19
CA LEU A 86 -13.72 -6.84 -1.28
C LEU A 86 -14.62 -8.08 -1.41
N ASP A 87 -15.04 -8.65 -0.30
CA ASP A 87 -15.96 -9.79 -0.26
C ASP A 87 -17.34 -9.38 -0.78
N ILE A 88 -17.87 -8.23 -0.34
CA ILE A 88 -19.12 -7.65 -0.85
C ILE A 88 -19.03 -7.39 -2.36
N ALA A 89 -17.89 -6.89 -2.84
CA ALA A 89 -17.65 -6.64 -4.25
C ALA A 89 -17.45 -7.92 -5.09
N GLY A 90 -17.21 -9.07 -4.45
CA GLY A 90 -16.91 -10.35 -5.10
C GLY A 90 -15.49 -10.42 -5.69
N CYS A 91 -14.55 -9.60 -5.19
CA CYS A 91 -13.16 -9.56 -5.64
C CYS A 91 -12.38 -10.77 -5.12
N LYS A 92 -11.97 -11.66 -6.05
CA LYS A 92 -11.31 -12.92 -5.70
C LYS A 92 -9.79 -12.91 -5.93
N GLU A 93 -9.30 -12.15 -6.89
CA GLU A 93 -7.86 -12.03 -7.15
C GLU A 93 -7.28 -10.92 -6.25
N ARG A 94 -6.48 -11.29 -5.23
CA ARG A 94 -5.90 -10.33 -4.28
C ARG A 94 -4.40 -10.52 -4.21
N TYR A 95 -3.66 -9.42 -4.34
CA TYR A 95 -2.20 -9.41 -4.32
C TYR A 95 -1.69 -8.49 -3.22
N PHE A 96 -0.68 -8.94 -2.48
CA PHE A 96 -0.05 -8.18 -1.42
C PHE A 96 1.45 -8.00 -1.71
N MET A 97 1.88 -6.76 -1.89
CA MET A 97 3.29 -6.39 -1.99
C MET A 97 3.83 -6.11 -0.60
N GLN A 98 4.88 -6.81 -0.18
CA GLN A 98 5.54 -6.50 1.08
C GLN A 98 6.19 -5.12 0.99
N GLY A 99 5.91 -4.25 1.95
CA GLY A 99 6.58 -2.97 2.11
C GLY A 99 7.85 -3.06 2.96
N ASN A 100 8.54 -1.94 3.13
CA ASN A 100 9.72 -1.90 3.99
C ASN A 100 9.36 -1.96 5.49
N HIS A 101 8.17 -1.55 5.90
CA HIS A 101 7.69 -1.71 7.27
C HIS A 101 7.41 -3.18 7.59
N GLU A 102 6.80 -3.95 6.70
CA GLU A 102 6.61 -5.39 6.88
C GLU A 102 7.93 -6.16 7.00
N LEU A 103 9.02 -5.67 6.38
CA LEU A 103 10.34 -6.28 6.56
C LEU A 103 10.83 -6.27 8.03
N TRP A 104 10.32 -5.37 8.86
CA TRP A 104 10.67 -5.36 10.29
C TRP A 104 10.07 -6.54 11.02
N LEU A 105 8.85 -6.97 10.62
CA LEU A 105 8.24 -8.21 11.11
C LEU A 105 9.15 -9.40 10.82
N ASP A 106 9.53 -9.59 9.55
CA ASP A 106 10.36 -10.72 9.12
C ASP A 106 11.73 -10.74 9.81
N LYS A 107 12.34 -9.55 10.04
CA LYS A 107 13.59 -9.45 10.78
C LYS A 107 13.44 -9.92 12.23
N VAL A 108 12.33 -9.56 12.89
CA VAL A 108 12.06 -9.98 14.27
C VAL A 108 11.71 -11.46 14.32
N ALA A 109 10.91 -11.96 13.38
CA ALA A 109 10.57 -13.37 13.24
C ALA A 109 11.83 -14.23 13.16
N LYS A 110 12.72 -13.91 12.22
CA LYS A 110 13.97 -14.64 12.00
C LYS A 110 14.95 -14.54 13.18
N ARG A 111 15.06 -13.35 13.79
CA ARG A 111 16.04 -13.10 14.87
C ARG A 111 15.68 -13.78 16.19
N ASN A 112 14.39 -13.96 16.45
CA ASN A 112 13.87 -14.46 17.73
C ASN A 112 13.20 -15.84 17.60
N ASP A 113 13.33 -16.50 16.45
CA ASP A 113 12.64 -17.76 16.14
C ASP A 113 11.13 -17.71 16.44
N ARG A 114 10.48 -16.68 15.91
CA ARG A 114 9.05 -16.39 16.12
C ARG A 114 8.32 -16.39 14.77
N PRO A 115 8.01 -17.57 14.21
CA PRO A 115 7.44 -17.68 12.85
C PRO A 115 6.08 -16.97 12.70
N GLU A 116 5.34 -16.78 13.79
CA GLU A 116 4.09 -16.04 13.79
C GLU A 116 4.23 -14.56 13.38
N TYR A 117 5.45 -14.01 13.41
CA TYR A 117 5.74 -12.64 12.98
C TYR A 117 6.23 -12.54 11.52
N TYR A 118 6.42 -13.63 10.77
CA TYR A 118 6.60 -13.46 9.33
C TYR A 118 5.38 -12.76 8.73
N THR A 119 5.61 -11.82 7.83
CA THR A 119 4.55 -10.96 7.24
C THR A 119 3.30 -11.74 6.86
N GLN A 120 3.46 -12.81 6.11
CA GLN A 120 2.31 -13.61 5.65
C GLN A 120 1.54 -14.27 6.79
N ASN A 121 2.21 -14.68 7.87
CA ASN A 121 1.56 -15.30 9.04
C ASN A 121 0.92 -14.22 9.94
N ALA A 122 1.65 -13.13 10.21
CA ALA A 122 1.17 -12.04 11.05
C ALA A 122 -0.09 -11.37 10.47
N LEU A 123 -0.15 -11.22 9.16
CA LEU A 123 -1.28 -10.62 8.44
C LEU A 123 -2.30 -11.65 7.94
N LYS A 124 -2.05 -12.96 8.15
CA LYS A 124 -2.94 -14.06 7.73
C LYS A 124 -3.26 -13.99 6.22
N LEU A 125 -2.25 -13.69 5.40
CA LEU A 125 -2.47 -13.38 3.98
C LEU A 125 -3.10 -14.53 3.20
N GLU A 126 -2.70 -15.78 3.48
CA GLU A 126 -3.28 -16.97 2.87
C GLU A 126 -4.76 -17.13 3.24
N GLU A 127 -5.11 -17.01 4.55
CA GLU A 127 -6.49 -17.08 5.04
C GLU A 127 -7.38 -16.01 4.40
N ARG A 128 -6.81 -14.82 4.09
CA ARG A 128 -7.47 -13.68 3.45
C ARG A 128 -7.52 -13.78 1.91
N GLY A 129 -6.91 -14.82 1.34
CA GLY A 129 -6.87 -15.05 -0.11
C GLY A 129 -5.88 -14.18 -0.88
N TYR A 130 -4.85 -13.66 -0.23
CA TYR A 130 -3.82 -12.85 -0.89
C TYR A 130 -2.66 -13.69 -1.41
N GLU A 131 -2.27 -13.48 -2.68
CA GLU A 131 -0.95 -13.91 -3.17
C GLU A 131 0.12 -12.90 -2.73
N TYR A 132 1.17 -13.41 -2.06
CA TYR A 132 2.20 -12.59 -1.43
C TYR A 132 3.44 -12.38 -2.32
N TYR A 133 3.92 -11.13 -2.39
CA TYR A 133 5.12 -10.71 -3.13
C TYR A 133 6.15 -10.07 -2.19
N PRO A 134 7.26 -10.78 -1.85
CA PRO A 134 8.28 -10.29 -0.94
C PRO A 134 9.08 -9.11 -1.49
N TYR A 135 9.37 -8.12 -0.64
CA TYR A 135 10.07 -6.88 -1.00
C TYR A 135 11.51 -7.10 -1.52
N LYS A 136 12.22 -8.08 -0.93
CA LYS A 136 13.64 -8.33 -1.25
C LYS A 136 13.87 -9.28 -2.43
N GLN A 137 12.85 -9.88 -2.97
CA GLN A 137 12.98 -10.81 -4.09
C GLN A 137 12.86 -10.07 -5.43
N LYS A 138 13.46 -10.66 -6.48
CA LYS A 138 13.32 -10.15 -7.85
C LYS A 138 11.91 -10.40 -8.44
N LYS A 139 11.07 -11.16 -7.73
CA LYS A 139 9.69 -11.43 -8.14
C LYS A 139 8.87 -10.16 -7.97
N VAL A 140 8.41 -9.59 -9.08
CA VAL A 140 7.54 -8.41 -9.13
C VAL A 140 6.25 -8.81 -9.80
N LEU A 141 5.10 -8.40 -9.25
CA LEU A 141 3.81 -8.65 -9.87
C LEU A 141 3.75 -7.92 -11.22
N GLN A 142 3.41 -8.65 -12.27
CA GLN A 142 3.13 -8.06 -13.58
C GLN A 142 1.73 -8.46 -14.03
N ILE A 143 0.87 -7.47 -14.32
CA ILE A 143 -0.43 -7.67 -14.95
C ILE A 143 -0.43 -6.90 -16.25
N GLY A 144 -0.66 -7.59 -17.35
CA GLY A 144 -0.50 -7.00 -18.68
C GLY A 144 0.88 -6.37 -18.87
N LYS A 145 0.91 -5.08 -19.22
CA LYS A 145 2.13 -4.30 -19.43
C LYS A 145 2.52 -3.42 -18.24
N MET A 146 1.91 -3.63 -17.05
CA MET A 146 2.17 -2.89 -15.82
C MET A 146 2.85 -3.77 -14.77
N LEU A 147 3.90 -3.22 -14.13
CA LEU A 147 4.51 -3.80 -12.93
C LEU A 147 3.91 -3.15 -11.67
N PHE A 148 3.81 -3.93 -10.60
CA PHE A 148 3.40 -3.46 -9.28
C PHE A 148 4.45 -3.84 -8.24
N THR A 149 4.85 -2.90 -7.40
CA THR A 149 5.81 -3.09 -6.31
C THR A 149 5.53 -2.07 -5.20
N HIS A 150 6.10 -2.29 -4.01
CA HIS A 150 6.01 -1.25 -2.97
C HIS A 150 6.79 0.03 -3.33
N GLY A 151 7.87 -0.07 -4.09
CA GLY A 151 8.76 1.04 -4.39
C GLY A 151 10.11 0.92 -3.66
N LYS A 152 11.15 1.61 -4.18
CA LYS A 152 12.52 1.55 -3.63
C LYS A 152 13.27 2.86 -3.66
N TYR A 153 12.89 3.77 -4.54
CA TYR A 153 13.59 5.04 -4.75
C TYR A 153 12.80 6.18 -4.13
N THR A 154 13.46 7.05 -3.38
CA THR A 154 12.84 8.12 -2.59
C THR A 154 13.35 9.52 -2.94
N SER A 155 14.20 9.66 -3.97
CA SER A 155 14.68 10.96 -4.42
C SER A 155 13.54 11.82 -5.01
N LYS A 156 13.74 13.12 -5.13
CA LYS A 156 12.77 14.02 -5.79
C LYS A 156 12.25 13.50 -7.14
N TYR A 157 13.10 12.78 -7.87
CA TYR A 157 12.80 12.21 -9.18
C TYR A 157 12.59 10.70 -9.12
N HIS A 158 12.03 10.19 -8.02
CA HIS A 158 11.84 8.75 -7.80
C HIS A 158 11.01 8.07 -8.89
N THR A 159 10.02 8.76 -9.50
CA THR A 159 9.24 8.22 -10.61
C THR A 159 10.11 7.99 -11.84
N PHE A 160 11.01 8.93 -12.17
CA PHE A 160 12.02 8.72 -13.22
C PHE A 160 12.96 7.56 -12.87
N SER A 161 13.44 7.50 -11.62
CA SER A 161 14.35 6.43 -11.17
C SER A 161 13.73 5.05 -11.30
N HIS A 162 12.44 4.89 -10.99
CA HIS A 162 11.74 3.62 -11.18
C HIS A 162 11.66 3.22 -12.65
N ILE A 163 11.28 4.14 -13.57
CA ILE A 163 11.26 3.83 -15.01
C ILE A 163 12.66 3.46 -15.53
N ASP A 164 13.66 4.23 -15.15
CA ASP A 164 15.05 4.02 -15.60
C ASP A 164 15.57 2.63 -15.22
N LYS A 165 15.27 2.18 -13.99
CA LYS A 165 15.76 0.90 -13.48
C LYS A 165 14.91 -0.31 -13.91
N TYR A 166 13.61 -0.14 -14.02
CA TYR A 166 12.72 -1.25 -14.39
C TYR A 166 12.46 -1.37 -15.89
N GLY A 167 12.62 -0.30 -16.66
CA GLY A 167 12.44 -0.27 -18.12
C GLY A 167 11.01 -0.59 -18.59
N LYS A 168 10.01 -0.51 -17.68
CA LYS A 168 8.61 -0.88 -17.91
C LYS A 168 7.68 0.12 -17.23
N ASN A 169 6.38 0.06 -17.59
CA ASN A 169 5.36 0.75 -16.80
C ASN A 169 5.33 0.18 -15.38
N ILE A 170 5.25 1.06 -14.37
CA ILE A 170 5.34 0.65 -12.97
C ILE A 170 4.47 1.52 -12.07
N MET A 171 3.77 0.88 -11.14
CA MET A 171 2.99 1.53 -10.09
C MET A 171 3.50 1.08 -8.71
N TYR A 172 3.59 2.02 -7.76
CA TYR A 172 4.19 1.78 -6.45
C TYR A 172 3.68 2.76 -5.39
N GLY A 173 3.90 2.43 -4.11
CA GLY A 173 3.66 3.26 -2.92
C GLY A 173 4.94 3.91 -2.39
N HIS A 174 5.21 3.78 -1.07
CA HIS A 174 6.47 4.11 -0.38
C HIS A 174 6.78 5.60 -0.19
N THR A 175 6.57 6.44 -1.17
CA THR A 175 6.94 7.87 -1.13
C THR A 175 5.82 8.78 -0.61
N HIS A 176 4.62 8.26 -0.46
CA HIS A 176 3.42 8.91 0.04
C HIS A 176 2.92 10.10 -0.79
N ASP A 177 3.55 10.40 -1.93
CA ASP A 177 3.13 11.47 -2.83
C ASP A 177 2.41 10.93 -4.07
N LEU A 178 1.55 11.74 -4.66
CA LEU A 178 0.94 11.47 -5.95
C LEU A 178 1.83 12.08 -7.05
N GLN A 179 2.55 11.22 -7.74
CA GLN A 179 3.45 11.66 -8.81
C GLN A 179 3.35 10.72 -10.01
N ARG A 180 3.39 11.28 -11.21
CA ARG A 180 3.50 10.54 -12.47
C ARG A 180 4.65 11.06 -13.30
N PHE A 181 5.38 10.17 -13.91
CA PHE A 181 6.36 10.51 -14.94
C PHE A 181 6.19 9.60 -16.16
N THR A 182 6.31 10.20 -17.36
CA THR A 182 6.22 9.49 -18.64
C THR A 182 7.50 9.70 -19.42
N LYS A 183 8.10 8.62 -19.89
CA LYS A 183 9.26 8.61 -20.77
C LYS A 183 8.86 8.06 -22.13
N SER A 184 9.03 8.86 -23.16
CA SER A 184 8.84 8.42 -24.55
C SER A 184 10.20 8.18 -25.19
N GLU A 185 10.35 7.04 -25.81
CA GLU A 185 11.47 6.61 -26.63
C GLU A 185 10.95 6.32 -28.04
N TYR A 186 11.87 6.08 -29.01
CA TYR A 186 11.47 5.86 -30.38
C TYR A 186 10.42 4.76 -30.59
N GLU A 187 10.57 3.64 -29.89
CA GLU A 187 9.69 2.46 -30.07
C GLU A 187 8.62 2.32 -28.97
N LYS A 188 8.76 3.00 -27.83
CA LYS A 188 7.87 2.80 -26.69
C LYS A 188 7.69 4.06 -25.85
N THR A 189 6.53 4.14 -25.25
CA THR A 189 6.24 5.10 -24.17
C THR A 189 5.91 4.29 -22.91
N ILE A 190 6.60 4.60 -21.82
CA ILE A 190 6.39 3.99 -20.51
C ILE A 190 6.17 5.05 -19.44
N SER A 191 5.40 4.71 -18.44
CA SER A 191 5.07 5.63 -17.35
C SER A 191 5.26 4.96 -15.99
N SER A 192 5.54 5.76 -14.97
CA SER A 192 5.51 5.36 -13.58
C SER A 192 4.49 6.19 -12.79
N TRP A 193 3.91 5.57 -11.76
CA TRP A 193 2.96 6.19 -10.86
C TRP A 193 3.32 5.91 -9.42
N SER A 194 3.50 6.97 -8.62
CA SER A 194 3.47 6.93 -7.17
C SER A 194 2.07 7.24 -6.70
N MET A 195 1.53 6.43 -5.78
CA MET A 195 0.10 6.38 -5.49
C MET A 195 -0.33 7.10 -4.21
N GLY A 196 0.58 7.90 -3.62
CA GLY A 196 0.26 8.55 -2.35
C GLY A 196 0.26 7.57 -1.18
N CYS A 197 -0.57 7.83 -0.18
CA CYS A 197 -0.77 6.96 0.98
C CYS A 197 -2.21 7.04 1.49
N LEU A 198 -2.53 6.21 2.48
CA LEU A 198 -3.78 6.25 3.24
C LEU A 198 -3.51 6.46 4.75
N LYS A 199 -2.26 6.79 5.10
CA LYS A 199 -1.82 7.17 6.45
C LYS A 199 -2.48 8.47 6.89
N ASP A 200 -2.59 8.70 8.18
CA ASP A 200 -2.99 10.01 8.72
C ASP A 200 -1.86 11.04 8.54
N ILE A 201 -1.97 11.85 7.50
CA ILE A 201 -0.98 12.86 7.13
C ILE A 201 -1.12 14.17 7.93
N THR A 202 -2.07 14.24 8.85
CA THR A 202 -2.25 15.42 9.72
C THR A 202 -1.43 15.34 10.99
N LYS A 203 -0.84 14.19 11.30
CA LYS A 203 0.01 13.97 12.46
C LYS A 203 1.45 14.31 12.14
N ASP A 204 2.06 15.04 13.04
CA ASP A 204 3.50 15.30 12.99
C ASP A 204 4.27 13.97 13.18
N GLU A 205 5.30 13.81 12.38
CA GLU A 205 6.25 12.71 12.47
C GLU A 205 7.58 13.26 13.00
N ASP A 206 8.02 12.80 14.15
CA ASP A 206 9.24 13.31 14.83
C ASP A 206 10.46 13.32 13.90
N TRP A 207 10.59 12.32 13.04
CA TRP A 207 11.71 12.22 12.10
C TRP A 207 11.70 13.26 10.99
N LEU A 208 10.56 13.91 10.72
CA LEU A 208 10.46 15.00 9.74
C LEU A 208 11.05 16.31 10.26
N LEU A 209 11.18 16.46 11.58
CA LEU A 209 11.68 17.69 12.21
C LEU A 209 10.97 18.95 11.71
N GLY A 210 9.65 18.88 11.52
CA GLY A 210 8.83 19.98 11.02
C GLY A 210 8.99 20.31 9.53
N LYS A 211 9.67 19.48 8.75
CA LYS A 211 9.81 19.71 7.30
C LYS A 211 8.49 19.44 6.58
N PRO A 212 8.08 20.32 5.65
CA PRO A 212 6.91 20.07 4.83
C PRO A 212 7.14 18.85 3.93
N VAL A 213 6.09 18.06 3.75
CA VAL A 213 6.08 16.86 2.90
C VAL A 213 5.02 16.96 1.82
N ASN A 214 5.22 16.32 0.68
CA ASN A 214 4.25 16.27 -0.41
C ASN A 214 3.31 15.05 -0.29
N TRP A 215 2.90 14.71 0.92
CA TRP A 215 2.05 13.54 1.14
C TRP A 215 0.61 13.82 0.73
N ASN A 216 0.04 12.87 0.00
CA ASN A 216 -1.31 12.97 -0.54
C ASN A 216 -2.07 11.67 -0.30
N HIS A 217 -3.38 11.77 -0.06
CA HIS A 217 -4.24 10.60 -0.07
C HIS A 217 -4.69 10.28 -1.48
N GLY A 218 -4.51 9.01 -1.87
CA GLY A 218 -4.96 8.53 -3.17
C GLY A 218 -4.89 7.03 -3.32
N PHE A 219 -5.48 6.56 -4.41
CA PHE A 219 -5.45 5.17 -4.86
C PHE A 219 -5.68 5.15 -6.38
N ALA A 220 -5.67 3.97 -7.01
CA ALA A 220 -5.92 3.87 -8.45
C ALA A 220 -6.95 2.81 -8.80
N LEU A 221 -7.65 3.05 -9.92
CA LEU A 221 -8.35 2.01 -10.67
C LEU A 221 -7.64 1.83 -12.02
N VAL A 222 -7.23 0.60 -12.31
CA VAL A 222 -6.51 0.26 -13.55
C VAL A 222 -7.39 -0.64 -14.39
N HIS A 223 -7.59 -0.26 -15.67
CA HIS A 223 -8.38 -1.02 -16.64
C HIS A 223 -7.45 -1.73 -17.62
N PHE A 224 -7.42 -3.06 -17.62
CA PHE A 224 -6.57 -3.88 -18.47
C PHE A 224 -7.36 -4.40 -19.68
N PHE A 225 -6.83 -4.17 -20.88
CA PHE A 225 -7.34 -4.73 -22.12
C PHE A 225 -6.76 -6.12 -22.38
N LYS A 226 -7.40 -6.90 -23.26
CA LYS A 226 -6.95 -8.26 -23.63
C LYS A 226 -5.52 -8.32 -24.18
N ASN A 227 -5.06 -7.25 -24.86
CA ASN A 227 -3.70 -7.15 -25.40
C ASN A 227 -2.65 -6.72 -24.35
N GLY A 228 -3.04 -6.62 -23.07
CA GLY A 228 -2.19 -6.19 -21.97
C GLY A 228 -1.98 -4.69 -21.85
N ASN A 229 -2.54 -3.87 -22.75
CA ASN A 229 -2.59 -2.42 -22.58
C ASN A 229 -3.48 -2.08 -21.41
N PHE A 230 -3.36 -0.86 -20.89
CA PHE A 230 -4.12 -0.44 -19.71
C PHE A 230 -4.39 1.07 -19.72
N ILE A 231 -5.36 1.49 -18.93
CA ILE A 231 -5.65 2.89 -18.58
C ILE A 231 -5.63 2.98 -17.06
N VAL A 232 -5.02 4.04 -16.52
CA VAL A 232 -4.95 4.33 -15.08
C VAL A 232 -5.83 5.53 -14.77
N GLU A 233 -6.77 5.33 -13.85
CA GLU A 233 -7.50 6.40 -13.17
C GLU A 233 -6.86 6.58 -11.79
N VAL A 234 -6.21 7.72 -11.57
CA VAL A 234 -5.70 8.11 -10.25
C VAL A 234 -6.84 8.82 -9.52
N ILE A 235 -7.18 8.31 -8.35
CA ILE A 235 -8.27 8.84 -7.51
C ILE A 235 -7.63 9.53 -6.30
N GLU A 236 -7.61 10.85 -6.32
CA GLU A 236 -7.17 11.66 -5.19
C GLU A 236 -8.30 11.81 -4.16
N ILE A 237 -7.94 11.78 -2.87
CA ILE A 237 -8.90 11.95 -1.77
C ILE A 237 -8.57 13.25 -1.04
N LEU A 238 -9.46 14.23 -1.13
CA LEU A 238 -9.32 15.53 -0.46
C LEU A 238 -10.18 15.58 0.80
N ASN A 239 -9.56 15.66 1.97
CA ASN A 239 -10.25 15.74 3.26
C ASN A 239 -11.31 14.64 3.47
N GLY A 240 -11.05 13.42 2.98
CA GLY A 240 -11.95 12.27 3.09
C GLY A 240 -13.10 12.28 2.07
N VAL A 241 -12.97 13.01 0.96
CA VAL A 241 -13.94 13.09 -0.13
C VAL A 241 -13.23 12.89 -1.47
N THR A 242 -13.87 12.23 -2.40
CA THR A 242 -13.42 12.13 -3.79
C THR A 242 -14.61 12.18 -4.76
N VAL A 243 -14.32 12.31 -6.05
CA VAL A 243 -15.27 12.06 -7.13
C VAL A 243 -14.89 10.75 -7.81
N PHE A 244 -15.80 9.79 -7.84
CA PHE A 244 -15.58 8.49 -8.43
C PHE A 244 -16.74 8.13 -9.36
N ARG A 245 -16.45 7.83 -10.63
CA ARG A 245 -17.45 7.56 -11.67
C ARG A 245 -18.53 8.65 -11.81
N GLY A 246 -18.15 9.92 -11.62
CA GLY A 246 -19.05 11.08 -11.72
C GLY A 246 -19.86 11.37 -10.47
N GLU A 247 -19.73 10.59 -9.40
CA GLU A 247 -20.43 10.79 -8.13
C GLU A 247 -19.48 11.18 -7.01
N VAL A 248 -19.98 11.96 -6.05
CA VAL A 248 -19.23 12.33 -4.86
C VAL A 248 -19.25 11.19 -3.84
N VAL A 249 -18.09 10.66 -3.52
CA VAL A 249 -17.91 9.65 -2.47
C VAL A 249 -17.34 10.32 -1.22
N ASP A 250 -18.13 10.36 -0.15
CA ASP A 250 -17.79 10.99 1.13
C ASP A 250 -17.51 9.93 2.21
N GLY A 251 -16.25 9.80 2.63
CA GLY A 251 -15.80 8.88 3.68
C GLY A 251 -15.98 9.42 5.11
N ARG A 252 -16.43 10.67 5.27
CA ARG A 252 -16.74 11.28 6.57
C ARG A 252 -18.11 10.84 7.08
N LYS A 253 -18.99 10.43 6.18
CA LYS A 253 -20.32 9.91 6.49
C LYS A 253 -20.24 8.40 6.66
N LYS A 254 -20.82 7.90 7.75
CA LYS A 254 -21.00 6.47 7.97
C LYS A 254 -22.03 5.89 7.01
#